data_bf2db4e2f0384dc8561367f91d5b2bbc
#
_entry.id   bf2db4e2f0384dc8561367f91d5b2bbc
#
_cell.length_a   1.000
_cell.length_b   1.000
_cell.length_c   1.000
_cell.angle_alpha   90.00
_cell.angle_beta   90.00
_cell.angle_gamma   90.00
#
_symmetry.space_group_name_H-M   'P 1'
#
loop_
_entity.id
_entity.type
_entity.pdbx_description
1 polymer ?
#
loop_
_entity_poly.entity_id
_entity_poly.type
_entity_poly.pdbx_seq_one_letter_code
_entity_poly.pdbx_strand_id
1 'polypeptide(L)'
;MLYINAPRKEKIMRILGIDPGYAIVGWGVIDYENSRFRVVDYGSVQTKAGTDTVERLEKVYQGINTIIERYKPEHMAIEELFFNTNATTAIVVAEA
;
A
#
# COMPACT_ATOMS: atom_id res chain seq x y z
N MET A 1 -7.04 -14.50 22.27
CA MET A 1 -7.46 -14.84 21.78
C MET A 1 -8.23 -15.40 21.54
N LEU A 2 -8.67 -15.53 21.42
CA LEU A 2 -9.29 -16.08 21.08
C LEU A 2 -10.00 -16.39 20.50
N TYR A 3 -10.23 -16.45 20.11
CA TYR A 3 -10.94 -16.77 19.51
C TYR A 3 -11.47 -17.68 19.35
N ILE A 4 -11.80 -17.77 19.46
CA ILE A 4 -12.12 -18.58 19.27
C ILE A 4 -13.12 -18.96 18.89
N ASN A 5 -13.64 -18.86 18.54
CA ASN A 5 -14.59 -19.25 18.06
C ASN A 5 -14.54 -19.82 17.05
N ALA A 6 -14.44 -19.93 17.14
CA ALA A 6 -14.45 -20.50 16.40
C ALA A 6 -14.65 -20.96 15.33
N PRO A 7 -15.15 -21.54 15.09
CA PRO A 7 -15.13 -22.09 13.85
C PRO A 7 -15.28 -21.12 12.83
N ARG A 8 -15.14 -20.01 13.14
CA ARG A 8 -15.16 -19.06 12.23
C ARG A 8 -14.07 -19.24 11.28
N LYS A 9 -14.26 -19.01 10.04
CA LYS A 9 -13.23 -19.02 9.10
C LYS A 9 -12.26 -17.97 9.36
N GLU A 10 -11.04 -18.27 9.09
CA GLU A 10 -10.02 -17.28 9.20
C GLU A 10 -10.29 -16.21 8.20
N LYS A 11 -10.17 -15.03 8.62
CA LYS A 11 -10.39 -13.91 7.76
C LYS A 11 -9.10 -13.56 7.05
N ILE A 12 -9.17 -13.40 5.74
CA ILE A 12 -8.05 -12.92 4.97
C ILE A 12 -8.03 -11.42 5.08
N MET A 13 -6.89 -10.87 5.48
CA MET A 13 -6.72 -9.44 5.57
C MET A 13 -5.88 -8.99 4.40
N ARG A 14 -6.44 -8.18 3.52
CA ARG A 14 -5.71 -7.70 2.36
C ARG A 14 -5.17 -6.32 2.61
N ILE A 15 -3.87 -6.16 2.35
CA ILE A 15 -3.16 -4.95 2.69
C ILE A 15 -2.48 -4.42 1.44
N LEU A 16 -2.64 -3.13 1.18
CA LEU A 16 -1.93 -2.45 0.11
C LEU A 16 -0.79 -1.66 0.74
N GLY A 17 0.43 -1.95 0.34
CA GLY A 17 1.58 -1.20 0.78
C GLY A 17 2.03 -0.24 -0.30
N ILE A 18 2.41 0.95 0.09
CA ILE A 18 2.83 1.98 -0.85
C ILE A 18 4.17 2.53 -0.42
N ASP A 19 5.10 2.55 -1.35
CA ASP A 19 6.44 3.08 -1.13
C ASP A 19 6.62 4.27 -2.07
N PRO A 20 6.39 5.50 -1.58
CA PRO A 20 6.43 6.67 -2.45
C PRO A 20 7.86 7.03 -2.81
N GLY A 21 8.11 7.22 -4.07
CA GLY A 21 9.38 7.72 -4.57
C GLY A 21 9.14 8.97 -5.37
N TYR A 22 10.22 9.58 -5.81
CA TYR A 22 10.09 10.83 -6.54
C TYR A 22 9.38 10.65 -7.87
N ALA A 23 9.85 9.77 -8.70
CA ALA A 23 9.24 9.53 -10.00
C ALA A 23 8.56 8.17 -10.10
N ILE A 24 8.73 7.36 -9.07
CA ILE A 24 8.21 6.00 -9.06
C ILE A 24 7.58 5.75 -7.71
N VAL A 25 6.34 5.35 -7.73
CA VAL A 25 5.65 4.95 -6.51
C VAL A 25 5.46 3.45 -6.58
N GLY A 26 6.13 2.74 -5.69
CA GLY A 26 6.00 1.30 -5.63
C GLY A 26 4.78 0.89 -4.84
N TRP A 27 4.20 -0.24 -5.19
CA TRP A 27 3.06 -0.73 -4.44
C TRP A 27 3.09 -2.25 -4.42
N GLY A 28 2.48 -2.80 -3.40
CA GLY A 28 2.32 -4.24 -3.29
C GLY A 28 1.03 -4.55 -2.56
N VAL A 29 0.40 -5.63 -2.96
CA VAL A 29 -0.80 -6.11 -2.32
C VAL A 29 -0.48 -7.47 -1.73
N ILE A 30 -0.70 -7.62 -0.45
CA ILE A 30 -0.46 -8.89 0.22
C ILE A 30 -1.70 -9.30 0.97
N ASP A 31 -1.83 -10.58 1.15
CA ASP A 31 -2.87 -11.15 1.98
C ASP A 31 -2.23 -11.76 3.21
N TYR A 32 -2.84 -11.52 4.34
CA TYR A 32 -2.41 -12.09 5.60
C TYR A 32 -3.50 -13.03 6.07
N GLU A 33 -3.12 -14.28 6.27
CA GLU A 33 -4.08 -15.30 6.66
C GLU A 33 -3.34 -16.38 7.40
N ASN A 34 -3.84 -16.80 8.55
CA ASN A 34 -3.23 -17.89 9.33
C ASN A 34 -1.78 -17.62 9.63
N SER A 35 -1.49 -16.39 10.01
CA SER A 35 -0.14 -15.97 10.37
C SER A 35 0.85 -16.08 9.23
N ARG A 36 0.37 -16.05 8.01
CA ARG A 36 1.22 -16.10 6.84
C ARG A 36 0.88 -14.98 5.90
N PHE A 37 1.91 -14.46 5.24
CA PHE A 37 1.74 -13.45 4.22
C PHE A 37 1.89 -14.08 2.86
N ARG A 38 1.06 -13.65 1.93
CA ARG A 38 1.15 -14.10 0.56
C ARG A 38 1.07 -12.90 -0.35
N VAL A 39 1.99 -12.80 -1.29
CA VAL A 39 1.99 -11.70 -2.24
C VAL A 39 0.89 -11.95 -3.27
N VAL A 40 0.01 -10.97 -3.42
CA VAL A 40 -1.04 -11.04 -4.41
C VAL A 40 -0.55 -10.43 -5.71
N ASP A 41 0.04 -9.23 -5.63
CA ASP A 41 0.52 -8.55 -6.81
C ASP A 41 1.41 -7.40 -6.37
N TYR A 42 2.16 -6.82 -7.29
CA TYR A 42 2.99 -5.66 -7.01
C TYR A 42 3.34 -4.97 -8.30
N GLY A 43 3.79 -3.74 -8.19
CA GLY A 43 4.17 -2.99 -9.36
C GLY A 43 4.57 -1.58 -8.99
N SER A 44 4.48 -0.70 -9.95
CA SER A 44 4.81 0.70 -9.71
C SER A 44 3.96 1.59 -10.58
N VAL A 45 3.77 2.83 -10.09
CA VAL A 45 3.19 3.90 -10.88
C VAL A 45 4.34 4.82 -11.19
N GLN A 46 4.61 5.03 -12.46
CA GLN A 46 5.76 5.81 -12.86
C GLN A 46 5.32 7.07 -13.58
N THR A 47 6.05 8.15 -13.32
CA THR A 47 5.84 9.41 -14.01
C THR A 47 7.17 9.83 -14.60
N LYS A 48 7.12 10.54 -15.70
CA LYS A 48 8.34 11.01 -16.33
C LYS A 48 9.00 12.07 -15.48
N ALA A 49 10.32 12.03 -15.47
CA ALA A 49 11.07 13.09 -14.84
C ALA A 49 10.70 14.41 -15.51
N GLY A 50 10.56 15.46 -14.74
CA GLY A 50 10.19 16.75 -15.28
C GLY A 50 8.70 16.96 -15.47
N THR A 51 7.91 15.93 -15.15
CA THR A 51 6.47 16.08 -15.22
C THR A 51 6.03 17.10 -14.17
N ASP A 52 5.08 17.93 -14.56
CA ASP A 52 4.50 18.90 -13.65
C ASP A 52 3.95 18.22 -12.41
N THR A 53 4.10 18.90 -11.27
CA THR A 53 3.71 18.31 -9.99
C THR A 53 2.23 17.92 -9.94
N VAL A 54 1.38 18.80 -10.45
CA VAL A 54 -0.06 18.52 -10.43
C VAL A 54 -0.36 17.29 -11.28
N GLU A 55 0.24 17.24 -12.45
CA GLU A 55 0.02 16.13 -13.34
C GLU A 55 0.56 14.84 -12.74
N ARG A 56 1.68 14.91 -12.05
CA ARG A 56 2.26 13.75 -11.38
C ARG A 56 1.34 13.24 -10.29
N LEU A 57 0.82 14.15 -9.48
CA LEU A 57 -0.10 13.76 -8.42
C LEU A 57 -1.35 13.10 -8.99
N GLU A 58 -1.82 13.62 -10.09
CA GLU A 58 -3.00 13.08 -10.73
C GLU A 58 -2.76 11.67 -11.21
N LYS A 59 -1.61 11.43 -11.82
CA LYS A 59 -1.28 10.09 -12.29
C LYS A 59 -1.13 9.10 -11.15
N VAL A 60 -0.49 9.53 -10.08
CA VAL A 60 -0.31 8.66 -8.92
C VAL A 60 -1.67 8.35 -8.32
N TYR A 61 -2.51 9.36 -8.18
CA TYR A 61 -3.83 9.16 -7.62
C TYR A 61 -4.62 8.15 -8.45
N GLN A 62 -4.62 8.33 -9.77
CA GLN A 62 -5.36 7.43 -10.63
C GLN A 62 -4.80 6.02 -10.57
N GLY A 63 -3.49 5.89 -10.53
CA GLY A 63 -2.87 4.59 -10.47
C GLY A 63 -3.20 3.85 -9.20
N ILE A 64 -3.09 4.54 -8.07
CA ILE A 64 -3.39 3.92 -6.79
C ILE A 64 -4.87 3.59 -6.69
N ASN A 65 -5.71 4.48 -7.19
CA ASN A 65 -7.14 4.25 -7.15
C ASN A 65 -7.54 3.01 -7.96
N THR A 66 -6.88 2.81 -9.10
CA THR A 66 -7.11 1.63 -9.92
C THR A 66 -6.75 0.36 -9.15
N ILE A 67 -5.65 0.41 -8.41
CA ILE A 67 -5.21 -0.73 -7.63
C ILE A 67 -6.22 -1.02 -6.51
N ILE A 68 -6.67 0.03 -5.84
CA ILE A 68 -7.65 -0.14 -4.77
C ILE A 68 -8.94 -0.75 -5.31
N GLU A 69 -9.37 -0.30 -6.46
CA GLU A 69 -10.60 -0.83 -7.04
C GLU A 69 -10.44 -2.28 -7.47
N ARG A 70 -9.27 -2.62 -7.97
CA ARG A 70 -9.05 -3.97 -8.44
C ARG A 70 -8.90 -4.97 -7.32
N TYR A 71 -8.14 -4.63 -6.30
CA TYR A 71 -7.80 -5.59 -5.26
C TYR A 71 -8.59 -5.43 -3.97
N LYS A 72 -9.22 -4.29 -3.80
CA LYS A 72 -10.09 -4.01 -2.66
C LYS A 72 -9.43 -4.32 -1.32
N PRO A 73 -8.28 -3.67 -1.06
CA PRO A 73 -7.60 -3.91 0.20
C PRO A 73 -8.39 -3.34 1.35
N GLU A 74 -8.22 -3.93 2.52
CA GLU A 74 -8.89 -3.48 3.72
C GLU A 74 -8.02 -2.51 4.50
N HIS A 75 -6.71 -2.58 4.30
CA HIS A 75 -5.77 -1.72 5.01
C HIS A 75 -4.75 -1.19 4.05
N MET A 76 -4.17 -0.06 4.40
CA MET A 76 -3.15 0.57 3.59
C MET A 76 -2.00 0.96 4.50
N ALA A 77 -0.79 0.63 4.07
CA ALA A 77 0.41 1.00 4.78
C ALA A 77 1.26 1.84 3.84
N ILE A 78 1.63 3.02 4.29
CA ILE A 78 2.40 3.95 3.48
C ILE A 78 3.67 4.28 4.22
N GLU A 79 4.79 4.13 3.54
CA GLU A 79 6.05 4.51 4.10
C GLU A 79 6.24 5.99 3.91
N GLU A 80 6.56 6.68 4.98
CA GLU A 80 6.74 8.11 4.94
C GLU A 80 8.21 8.41 5.12
N LEU A 81 8.79 9.14 4.18
CA LEU A 81 10.19 9.47 4.23
C LEU A 81 10.36 10.96 4.45
N PHE A 82 11.19 11.32 5.42
CA PHE A 82 11.49 12.69 5.67
C PHE A 82 12.89 12.96 5.16
N PHE A 83 13.06 14.08 4.52
CA PHE A 83 14.33 14.39 3.88
C PHE A 83 15.25 15.17 4.78
N ASN A 84 15.13 15.06 6.06
CA ASN A 84 16.08 15.73 6.92
C ASN A 84 17.02 14.71 7.49
N THR A 85 17.96 15.19 8.29
CA THR A 85 19.02 14.34 8.76
C THR A 85 18.54 13.28 9.72
N ASN A 86 17.41 13.49 10.30
CA ASN A 86 16.88 12.50 11.22
C ASN A 86 15.85 11.64 10.57
N ALA A 87 15.94 11.53 9.29
CA ALA A 87 14.95 10.81 8.54
C ALA A 87 14.82 9.42 9.08
N THR A 88 13.66 9.10 9.44
CA THR A 88 13.34 7.80 9.92
C THR A 88 12.13 7.38 9.17
N THR A 89 12.09 6.15 8.84
CA THR A 89 10.92 5.66 8.17
C THR A 89 9.79 5.57 9.15
N ALA A 90 8.73 6.22 8.84
CA ALA A 90 7.53 6.12 9.63
C ALA A 90 6.49 5.41 8.80
N ILE A 91 5.85 4.47 9.40
CA ILE A 91 4.84 3.70 8.71
C ILE A 91 3.50 4.14 9.23
N VAL A 92 2.67 4.61 8.33
CA VAL A 92 1.33 4.98 8.70
C VAL A 92 0.40 3.93 8.15
N VAL A 93 -0.42 3.39 9.01
CA VAL A 93 -1.37 2.39 8.59
C VAL A 93 -2.74 3.03 8.62
N ALA A 94 -3.38 3.04 7.48
CA ALA A 94 -4.70 3.60 7.38
C ALA A 94 -5.68 2.48 7.16
N GLU A 95 -6.75 2.52 7.90
CA GLU A 95 -7.78 1.53 7.73
C GLU A 95 -8.83 2.05 6.80
N ALA A 96 -9.19 1.24 5.89
CA ALA A 96 -10.17 1.63 4.90
C ALA A 96 -11.58 1.60 5.46
#